data_939e7f29ae19a96b6fdb542bfdd38f38
#
_entry.id   939e7f29ae19a96b6fdb542bfdd38f38
#
_cell.length_a   1.000
_cell.length_b   1.000
_cell.length_c   1.000
_cell.angle_alpha   90.00
_cell.angle_beta   90.00
_cell.angle_gamma   90.00
#
_symmetry.space_group_name_H-M   'P 1'
#
loop_
_entity.id
_entity.type
_entity.pdbx_description
1 polymer ?
#
loop_
_entity_poly.entity_id
_entity_poly.type
_entity_poly.pdbx_seq_one_letter_code
_entity_poly.pdbx_strand_id
1 'polypeptide(L)'
;MSEKPIIFTAWSVSRIQAGLKTPTRRVSGVYTPREVRWVKEALLSVADVTVYAADHQPVDGPDGGWPWKGRVLPAMFMPRWASRLLLEVTGVREERLQEITPPDALAEGCENVQEFALLWDRLNARRSYPWAANPWVRVVECERKPDVSPPGI
;
A
#
# COMPACT_ATOMS: atom_id res chain seq x y z
N MET A 1 8.28 -19.37 3.97
CA MET A 1 8.08 -18.13 4.70
C MET A 1 6.64 -17.66 4.56
N SER A 2 6.03 -17.29 5.67
CA SER A 2 4.69 -16.75 5.62
C SER A 2 4.69 -15.35 5.03
N GLU A 3 3.73 -15.08 4.16
CA GLU A 3 3.50 -13.74 3.65
C GLU A 3 2.81 -12.90 4.72
N LYS A 4 3.12 -11.61 4.75
CA LYS A 4 2.49 -10.65 5.65
C LYS A 4 1.76 -9.58 4.85
N PRO A 5 0.67 -9.02 5.40
CA PRO A 5 -0.03 -7.95 4.70
C PRO A 5 0.68 -6.60 4.84
N ILE A 6 0.40 -5.71 3.89
CA ILE A 6 0.75 -4.30 3.97
C ILE A 6 -0.39 -3.49 3.35
N ILE A 7 -0.81 -2.44 4.04
CA ILE A 7 -1.95 -1.62 3.61
C ILE A 7 -1.46 -0.42 2.81
N PHE A 8 -2.09 -0.19 1.65
CA PHE A 8 -1.87 1.01 0.84
C PHE A 8 -3.20 1.66 0.49
N THR A 9 -3.17 2.98 0.34
CA THR A 9 -4.32 3.73 -0.18
C THR A 9 -4.51 3.45 -1.67
N ALA A 10 -5.70 3.75 -2.20
CA ALA A 10 -5.97 3.61 -3.63
C ALA A 10 -4.98 4.41 -4.47
N TRP A 11 -4.64 5.63 -4.04
CA TRP A 11 -3.64 6.46 -4.72
C TRP A 11 -2.28 5.76 -4.78
N SER A 12 -1.82 5.21 -3.65
CA SER A 12 -0.54 4.49 -3.60
C SER A 12 -0.55 3.24 -4.48
N VAL A 13 -1.65 2.48 -4.46
CA VAL A 13 -1.78 1.29 -5.32
C VAL A 13 -1.64 1.68 -6.78
N SER A 14 -2.31 2.75 -7.23
CA SER A 14 -2.20 3.22 -8.60
C SER A 14 -0.76 3.59 -8.97
N ARG A 15 -0.02 4.22 -8.05
CA ARG A 15 1.38 4.57 -8.27
C ARG A 15 2.29 3.35 -8.35
N ILE A 16 2.03 2.34 -7.52
CA ILE A 16 2.77 1.07 -7.57
C ILE A 16 2.53 0.38 -8.92
N GLN A 17 1.28 0.32 -9.36
CA GLN A 17 0.92 -0.29 -10.65
C GLN A 17 1.55 0.43 -11.83
N ALA A 18 1.68 1.75 -11.74
CA ALA A 18 2.31 2.56 -12.78
C ALA A 18 3.85 2.51 -12.73
N GLY A 19 4.44 1.83 -11.75
CA GLY A 19 5.89 1.78 -11.59
C GLY A 19 6.49 3.07 -11.02
N LEU A 20 5.66 3.94 -10.44
CA LEU A 20 6.09 5.25 -9.95
C LEU A 20 6.41 5.27 -8.46
N LYS A 21 6.07 4.20 -7.74
CA LYS A 21 6.31 4.11 -6.29
C LYS A 21 6.98 2.79 -5.98
N THR A 22 8.19 2.86 -5.43
CA THR A 22 8.95 1.70 -4.99
C THR A 22 9.19 1.66 -3.48
N PRO A 23 9.52 2.78 -2.81
CA PRO A 23 9.63 2.79 -1.35
C PRO A 23 8.33 3.18 -0.69
N THR A 24 8.23 2.86 0.59
CA THR A 24 7.19 3.40 1.47
C THR A 24 7.83 3.80 2.80
N ARG A 25 7.32 4.88 3.39
CA ARG A 25 7.78 5.35 4.70
C ARG A 25 6.71 5.07 5.73
N ARG A 26 7.10 4.39 6.81
CA ARG A 26 6.20 3.94 7.87
C ARG A 26 6.76 4.30 9.24
N VAL A 27 5.90 4.78 10.14
CA VAL A 27 6.32 5.11 11.51
C VAL A 27 6.42 3.86 12.39
N SER A 28 5.76 2.78 12.02
CA SER A 28 5.72 1.55 12.80
C SER A 28 5.75 0.33 11.89
N GLY A 29 5.90 -0.83 12.51
CA GLY A 29 5.95 -2.10 11.80
C GLY A 29 7.37 -2.66 11.75
N VAL A 30 7.46 -3.96 11.57
CA VAL A 30 8.73 -4.67 11.41
C VAL A 30 8.80 -5.19 9.98
N TYR A 31 9.87 -4.83 9.29
CA TYR A 31 10.09 -5.22 7.89
C TYR A 31 11.44 -5.87 7.76
N THR A 32 11.50 -7.01 7.09
CA THR A 32 12.72 -7.78 6.94
C THR A 32 13.04 -7.93 5.45
N PRO A 33 14.30 -7.66 5.04
CA PRO A 33 14.68 -7.88 3.64
C PRO A 33 14.35 -9.30 3.18
N ARG A 34 13.87 -9.41 1.95
CA ARG A 34 13.43 -10.63 1.27
C ARG A 34 12.07 -11.16 1.70
N GLU A 35 11.42 -10.56 2.73
CA GLU A 35 10.06 -10.97 3.04
C GLU A 35 9.10 -10.52 1.93
N VAL A 36 8.00 -11.26 1.79
CA VAL A 36 6.96 -10.96 0.81
C VAL A 36 5.76 -10.35 1.53
N ARG A 37 5.26 -9.25 0.99
CA ARG A 37 4.06 -8.57 1.50
C ARG A 37 2.97 -8.63 0.45
N TRP A 38 1.78 -9.06 0.85
CA TRP A 38 0.61 -8.96 -0.02
C TRP A 38 -0.12 -7.67 0.30
N VAL A 39 -0.51 -6.95 -0.75
CA VAL A 39 -1.09 -5.62 -0.60
C VAL A 39 -2.57 -5.72 -0.25
N LYS A 40 -2.96 -5.02 0.81
CA LYS A 40 -4.36 -4.78 1.17
C LYS A 40 -4.77 -3.43 0.63
N GLU A 41 -5.85 -3.40 -0.11
CA GLU A 41 -6.40 -2.17 -0.68
C GLU A 41 -7.91 -2.15 -0.53
N ALA A 42 -8.49 -0.95 -0.56
CA ALA A 42 -9.93 -0.79 -0.42
C ALA A 42 -10.68 -1.34 -1.64
N LEU A 43 -11.85 -1.89 -1.40
CA LEU A 43 -12.75 -2.42 -2.42
C LEU A 43 -14.06 -1.63 -2.39
N LEU A 44 -14.72 -1.54 -3.54
CA LEU A 44 -15.99 -0.86 -3.70
C LEU A 44 -17.02 -1.80 -4.32
N SER A 45 -18.29 -1.57 -3.98
CA SER A 45 -19.40 -2.20 -4.69
C SER A 45 -19.99 -1.18 -5.66
N VAL A 46 -19.92 -1.48 -6.94
CA VAL A 46 -20.44 -0.62 -8.00
C VAL A 46 -21.39 -1.45 -8.87
N ALA A 47 -22.66 -1.06 -8.91
CA ALA A 47 -23.70 -1.80 -9.66
C ALA A 47 -23.66 -3.31 -9.36
N ASP A 48 -23.59 -3.66 -8.08
CA ASP A 48 -23.54 -5.04 -7.57
C ASP A 48 -22.26 -5.83 -7.96
N VAL A 49 -21.27 -5.14 -8.50
CA VAL A 49 -19.95 -5.73 -8.81
C VAL A 49 -18.93 -5.21 -7.82
N THR A 50 -18.14 -6.09 -7.22
CA THR A 50 -17.04 -5.70 -6.36
C THR A 50 -15.83 -5.37 -7.22
N VAL A 51 -15.27 -4.17 -7.02
CA VAL A 51 -14.12 -3.66 -7.77
C VAL A 51 -13.06 -3.14 -6.84
N TYR A 52 -11.81 -3.08 -7.32
CA TYR A 52 -10.74 -2.42 -6.60
C TYR A 52 -10.95 -0.90 -6.66
N ALA A 53 -10.83 -0.22 -5.53
CA ALA A 53 -11.05 1.23 -5.47
C ALA A 53 -10.06 2.00 -6.36
N ALA A 54 -8.84 1.48 -6.53
CA ALA A 54 -7.79 2.18 -7.26
C ALA A 54 -8.07 2.33 -8.75
N ASP A 55 -8.68 1.34 -9.39
CA ASP A 55 -8.83 1.32 -10.85
C ASP A 55 -10.16 0.75 -11.35
N HIS A 56 -11.06 0.41 -10.42
CA HIS A 56 -12.38 -0.17 -10.71
C HIS A 56 -12.32 -1.49 -11.50
N GLN A 57 -11.20 -2.20 -11.45
CA GLN A 57 -11.14 -3.54 -12.04
C GLN A 57 -11.93 -4.52 -11.19
N PRO A 58 -12.68 -5.44 -11.80
CA PRO A 58 -13.47 -6.42 -11.04
C PRO A 58 -12.60 -7.31 -10.17
N VAL A 59 -13.12 -7.64 -8.98
CA VAL A 59 -12.50 -8.60 -8.07
C VAL A 59 -13.23 -9.92 -8.21
N ASP A 60 -12.51 -10.99 -8.54
CA ASP A 60 -13.10 -12.32 -8.61
C ASP A 60 -13.46 -12.78 -7.19
N GLY A 61 -14.75 -12.95 -6.95
CA GLY A 61 -15.25 -13.39 -5.67
C GLY A 61 -15.18 -14.91 -5.50
N PRO A 62 -15.38 -15.38 -4.26
CA PRO A 62 -15.46 -16.81 -4.01
C PRO A 62 -16.73 -17.41 -4.60
N ASP A 63 -16.74 -18.73 -4.76
CA ASP A 63 -17.94 -19.46 -5.17
C ASP A 63 -19.08 -19.15 -4.19
N GLY A 64 -20.27 -18.91 -4.72
CA GLY A 64 -21.42 -18.51 -3.93
C GLY A 64 -21.54 -17.01 -3.72
N GLY A 65 -20.64 -16.22 -4.30
CA GLY A 65 -20.70 -14.78 -4.28
C GLY A 65 -19.85 -14.15 -3.18
N TRP A 66 -19.80 -12.84 -3.25
CA TRP A 66 -19.04 -12.04 -2.29
C TRP A 66 -19.77 -11.96 -0.95
N PRO A 67 -19.12 -12.30 0.17
CA PRO A 67 -19.80 -12.31 1.48
C PRO A 67 -20.06 -10.93 2.07
N TRP A 68 -19.42 -9.89 1.53
CA TRP A 68 -19.55 -8.53 2.03
C TRP A 68 -20.60 -7.77 1.25
N LYS A 69 -21.47 -7.01 1.96
CA LYS A 69 -22.62 -6.31 1.36
C LYS A 69 -22.56 -4.80 1.46
N GLY A 70 -21.49 -4.24 2.01
CA GLY A 70 -21.35 -2.79 2.13
C GLY A 70 -20.94 -2.14 0.82
N ARG A 71 -20.98 -0.81 0.76
CA ARG A 71 -20.54 -0.05 -0.42
C ARG A 71 -19.03 0.06 -0.50
N VAL A 72 -18.35 0.13 0.64
CA VAL A 72 -16.90 0.25 0.73
C VAL A 72 -16.38 -0.78 1.72
N LEU A 73 -15.41 -1.57 1.30
CA LEU A 73 -14.65 -2.43 2.21
C LEU A 73 -13.31 -1.75 2.45
N PRO A 74 -13.06 -1.24 3.68
CA PRO A 74 -11.76 -0.64 3.99
C PRO A 74 -10.62 -1.62 3.78
N ALA A 75 -9.45 -1.10 3.41
CA ALA A 75 -8.29 -1.93 3.07
C ALA A 75 -7.95 -2.96 4.15
N MET A 76 -8.06 -2.59 5.43
CA MET A 76 -7.70 -3.50 6.53
C MET A 76 -8.53 -4.79 6.56
N PHE A 77 -9.70 -4.79 5.95
CA PHE A 77 -10.60 -5.95 5.92
C PHE A 77 -10.49 -6.79 4.65
N MET A 78 -9.65 -6.38 3.70
CA MET A 78 -9.46 -7.14 2.46
C MET A 78 -8.86 -8.51 2.75
N PRO A 79 -9.48 -9.60 2.28
CA PRO A 79 -8.92 -10.94 2.50
C PRO A 79 -7.74 -11.21 1.57
N ARG A 80 -6.87 -12.15 1.97
CA ARG A 80 -5.69 -12.52 1.19
C ARG A 80 -6.02 -12.94 -0.24
N TRP A 81 -7.10 -13.69 -0.43
CA TRP A 81 -7.47 -14.18 -1.77
C TRP A 81 -7.83 -13.06 -2.75
N ALA A 82 -8.21 -11.89 -2.26
CA ALA A 82 -8.54 -10.74 -3.11
C ALA A 82 -7.30 -9.90 -3.48
N SER A 83 -6.15 -10.16 -2.86
CA SER A 83 -4.93 -9.40 -3.14
C SER A 83 -4.39 -9.74 -4.51
N ARG A 84 -4.03 -8.69 -5.26
CA ARG A 84 -3.51 -8.79 -6.62
C ARG A 84 -2.08 -8.28 -6.76
N LEU A 85 -1.49 -7.75 -5.68
CA LEU A 85 -0.13 -7.22 -5.69
C LEU A 85 0.70 -7.88 -4.61
N LEU A 86 1.86 -8.39 -5.00
CA LEU A 86 2.87 -8.90 -4.09
C LEU A 86 4.11 -8.03 -4.20
N LEU A 87 4.65 -7.66 -3.05
CA LEU A 87 5.88 -6.87 -2.97
C LEU A 87 6.93 -7.65 -2.19
N GLU A 88 8.15 -7.63 -2.70
CA GLU A 88 9.28 -8.16 -1.94
C GLU A 88 10.02 -6.97 -1.32
N VAL A 89 10.30 -7.07 -0.03
CA VAL A 89 11.09 -6.05 0.66
C VAL A 89 12.56 -6.25 0.27
N THR A 90 13.14 -5.23 -0.34
CA THR A 90 14.55 -5.29 -0.80
C THR A 90 15.52 -4.58 0.13
N GLY A 91 15.01 -3.66 0.95
CA GLY A 91 15.85 -2.96 1.92
C GLY A 91 15.03 -2.19 2.93
N VAL A 92 15.59 -1.99 4.11
CA VAL A 92 14.96 -1.22 5.17
C VAL A 92 16.02 -0.34 5.81
N ARG A 93 15.70 0.95 5.97
CA ARG A 93 16.56 1.87 6.69
C ARG A 93 15.72 2.81 7.55
N GLU A 94 16.32 3.43 8.53
CA GLU A 94 15.66 4.41 9.38
C GLU A 94 16.22 5.79 9.08
N GLU A 95 15.32 6.78 9.00
CA GLU A 95 15.69 8.18 8.86
C GLU A 95 14.58 9.07 9.41
N ARG A 96 14.89 10.35 9.58
CA ARG A 96 13.86 11.34 9.89
C ARG A 96 13.02 11.59 8.66
N LEU A 97 11.72 11.80 8.87
CA LEU A 97 10.79 12.02 7.77
C LEU A 97 11.22 13.17 6.85
N GLN A 98 11.68 14.28 7.43
CA GLN A 98 12.07 15.45 6.66
C GLN A 98 13.43 15.33 5.96
N GLU A 99 14.14 14.22 6.14
CA GLU A 99 15.36 13.93 5.38
C GLU A 99 15.07 13.46 3.96
N ILE A 100 13.79 13.29 3.62
CA ILE A 100 13.41 12.91 2.27
C ILE A 100 13.96 13.92 1.24
N THR A 101 14.57 13.42 0.17
CA THR A 101 15.12 14.25 -0.90
C THR A 101 14.13 14.36 -2.05
N PRO A 102 14.31 15.32 -2.99
CA PRO A 102 13.47 15.38 -4.19
C PRO A 102 13.42 14.07 -4.99
N PRO A 103 14.55 13.38 -5.25
CA PRO A 103 14.48 12.05 -5.89
C PRO A 103 13.68 11.04 -5.08
N ASP A 104 13.77 11.07 -3.75
CA ASP A 104 13.00 10.17 -2.88
C ASP A 104 11.50 10.45 -3.00
N ALA A 105 11.10 11.72 -3.08
CA ALA A 105 9.70 12.09 -3.24
C ALA A 105 9.14 11.56 -4.57
N LEU A 106 9.92 11.63 -5.64
CA LEU A 106 9.55 11.02 -6.92
C LEU A 106 9.39 9.51 -6.79
N ALA A 107 10.30 8.85 -6.09
CA ALA A 107 10.22 7.41 -5.87
C ALA A 107 9.02 7.01 -5.01
N GLU A 108 8.55 7.90 -4.12
CA GLU A 108 7.31 7.70 -3.37
C GLU A 108 6.05 7.92 -4.23
N GLY A 109 6.22 8.37 -5.47
CA GLY A 109 5.11 8.62 -6.38
C GLY A 109 4.63 10.05 -6.39
N CYS A 110 5.33 10.96 -5.72
CA CYS A 110 4.98 12.37 -5.64
C CYS A 110 5.83 13.21 -6.60
N GLU A 111 5.32 14.38 -7.00
CA GLU A 111 6.07 15.25 -7.91
C GLU A 111 7.21 15.99 -7.21
N ASN A 112 7.06 16.26 -5.91
CA ASN A 112 8.04 17.00 -5.12
C ASN A 112 7.86 16.72 -3.63
N VAL A 113 8.77 17.26 -2.83
CA VAL A 113 8.75 17.07 -1.37
C VAL A 113 7.50 17.70 -0.74
N GLN A 114 7.04 18.83 -1.27
CA GLN A 114 5.84 19.50 -0.74
C GLN A 114 4.60 18.64 -0.93
N GLU A 115 4.45 18.01 -2.09
CA GLU A 115 3.34 17.10 -2.34
C GLU A 115 3.41 15.89 -1.40
N PHE A 116 4.61 15.35 -1.19
CA PHE A 116 4.80 14.24 -0.25
C PHE A 116 4.41 14.67 1.18
N ALA A 117 4.81 15.86 1.61
CA ALA A 117 4.48 16.35 2.95
C ALA A 117 2.97 16.46 3.16
N LEU A 118 2.25 16.96 2.15
CA LEU A 118 0.79 17.06 2.21
C LEU A 118 0.13 15.68 2.27
N LEU A 119 0.61 14.76 1.45
CA LEU A 119 0.11 13.37 1.45
C LEU A 119 0.37 12.72 2.82
N TRP A 120 1.58 12.89 3.34
CA TRP A 120 1.95 12.36 4.64
C TRP A 120 0.99 12.85 5.73
N ASP A 121 0.70 14.14 5.76
CA ASP A 121 -0.20 14.71 6.77
C ASP A 121 -1.62 14.16 6.66
N ARG A 122 -2.13 13.95 5.46
CA ARG A 122 -3.44 13.33 5.28
C ARG A 122 -3.51 11.94 5.92
N LEU A 123 -2.42 11.20 5.84
CA LEU A 123 -2.38 9.81 6.29
C LEU A 123 -2.00 9.67 7.76
N ASN A 124 -1.20 10.58 8.30
CA ASN A 124 -0.53 10.36 9.58
C ASN A 124 -0.73 11.45 10.63
N ALA A 125 -1.21 12.65 10.26
CA ALA A 125 -1.34 13.74 11.22
C ALA A 125 -2.29 13.39 12.37
N ARG A 126 -3.38 12.68 12.08
CA ARG A 126 -4.36 12.25 13.09
C ARG A 126 -3.79 11.21 14.06
N ARG A 127 -2.69 10.54 13.69
CA ARG A 127 -2.02 9.55 14.52
C ARG A 127 -0.91 10.18 15.36
N SER A 128 -0.85 11.50 15.44
CA SER A 128 0.18 12.25 16.15
C SER A 128 1.56 12.21 15.51
N TYR A 129 1.62 11.98 14.19
CA TYR A 129 2.86 11.96 13.44
C TYR A 129 2.83 12.93 12.25
N PRO A 130 2.52 14.24 12.49
CA PRO A 130 2.51 15.20 11.38
C PRO A 130 3.91 15.44 10.83
N TRP A 131 3.97 15.93 9.59
CA TRP A 131 5.23 16.32 8.96
C TRP A 131 6.08 17.21 9.86
N ALA A 132 5.43 18.19 10.52
CA ALA A 132 6.12 19.15 11.39
C ALA A 132 6.82 18.49 12.58
N ALA A 133 6.34 17.34 13.04
CA ALA A 133 6.97 16.62 14.14
C ALA A 133 8.27 15.92 13.72
N ASN A 134 8.50 15.78 12.43
CA ASN A 134 9.69 15.14 11.87
C ASN A 134 10.03 13.80 12.56
N PRO A 135 9.07 12.86 12.58
CA PRO A 135 9.29 11.60 13.29
C PRO A 135 10.35 10.73 12.60
N TRP A 136 10.89 9.79 13.36
CA TRP A 136 11.68 8.70 12.78
C TRP A 136 10.75 7.79 11.99
N VAL A 137 11.19 7.40 10.80
CA VAL A 137 10.43 6.48 9.95
C VAL A 137 11.31 5.35 9.46
N ARG A 138 10.67 4.23 9.12
CA ARG A 138 11.31 3.16 8.37
C ARG A 138 11.05 3.41 6.89
N VAL A 139 12.13 3.49 6.12
CA VAL A 139 12.04 3.57 4.67
C VAL A 139 12.15 2.14 4.16
N VAL A 140 11.06 1.62 3.65
CA VAL A 140 10.97 0.23 3.18
C VAL A 140 11.04 0.24 1.66
N GLU A 141 12.14 -0.24 1.11
CA GLU A 141 12.29 -0.41 -0.32
C GLU A 141 11.63 -1.71 -0.73
N CYS A 142 10.79 -1.65 -1.75
CA CYS A 142 10.05 -2.81 -2.22
C CYS A 142 10.21 -2.97 -3.73
N GLU A 143 10.11 -4.21 -4.18
CA GLU A 143 10.05 -4.54 -5.59
C GLU A 143 8.78 -5.33 -5.85
N ARG A 144 8.04 -4.93 -6.90
CA ARG A 144 6.83 -5.65 -7.27
C ARG A 144 7.19 -7.01 -7.84
N LYS A 145 6.59 -8.06 -7.28
CA LYS A 145 6.75 -9.41 -7.81
C LYS A 145 5.77 -9.63 -8.95
N PRO A 146 6.09 -10.49 -9.92
CA PRO A 146 5.14 -10.87 -10.96
C PRO A 146 3.85 -11.40 -10.32
N ASP A 147 2.73 -11.24 -11.04
CA ASP A 147 1.46 -11.77 -10.59
C ASP A 147 1.58 -13.26 -10.39
N VAL A 148 1.41 -13.67 -9.14
CA VAL A 148 1.43 -15.07 -8.75
C VAL A 148 0.06 -15.42 -8.22
N SER A 149 -0.53 -16.50 -8.72
CA SER A 149 -1.80 -16.97 -8.21
C SER A 149 -1.71 -17.18 -6.70
N PRO A 150 -2.80 -16.87 -5.95
CA PRO A 150 -2.78 -17.12 -4.52
C PRO A 150 -2.40 -18.56 -4.20
N PRO A 151 -1.74 -18.80 -3.04
CA PRO A 151 -1.38 -20.16 -2.64
C PRO A 151 -2.60 -21.07 -2.61
N GLY A 152 -2.44 -22.29 -3.09
CA GLY A 152 -3.51 -23.29 -3.09
C GLY A 152 -4.33 -23.38 -4.35
N ILE A 153 -3.97 -22.63 -5.36
CA ILE A 153 -4.61 -22.72 -6.68
C ILE A 153 -3.73 -23.47 -7.65
#